data_eacdc1ece7a2c2a4e8d99fdf41d0b99f
#
_entry.id   eacdc1ece7a2c2a4e8d99fdf41d0b99f
#
_cell.length_a   1.000
_cell.length_b   1.000
_cell.length_c   1.000
_cell.angle_alpha   90.00
_cell.angle_beta   90.00
_cell.angle_gamma   90.00
#
_symmetry.space_group_name_H-M   'P 1'
#
loop_
_entity.id
_entity.type
_entity.pdbx_description
1 polymer ?
#
loop_
_entity_poly.entity_id
_entity_poly.type
_entity_poly.pdbx_seq_one_letter_code
_entity_poly.pdbx_strand_id
1 'polypeptide(L)'
;MDGTHELLLRSGTWCVAAIAAYVALDLTGRTVMFGGGHQRPWLSVGALAMGCGIWAVQFFGMKELSLPLTLRYDLLLNLLCWTGAVLVSLLALYIVSRIDSGSLGAAGGGVVLGAGICLVHYGCMYALHLTPQIGYDSELFSASVFIAVAASIAGLAIGFPVWDLPPTQFVAAKLLAALLVAIAICGTHYTAVAAAKFPLDVAHTFNTLLSGNTIGLLLVAFTTGVVVAVLLLSMLDARRLALWRRGEERRTVARLRRGLAA
;
A
#
# COMPACT_ATOMS: atom_id res chain seq x y z
N MET A 1 17.41 -22.48 6.87
CA MET A 1 17.29 -21.67 5.63
C MET A 1 18.43 -20.68 5.66
N ASP A 2 19.15 -20.50 4.56
CA ASP A 2 20.32 -19.64 4.53
C ASP A 2 19.89 -18.19 4.75
N GLY A 3 20.64 -17.44 5.58
CA GLY A 3 20.33 -16.05 5.93
C GLY A 3 20.18 -15.11 4.72
N THR A 4 20.74 -15.49 3.57
CA THR A 4 20.56 -14.80 2.28
C THR A 4 19.13 -14.89 1.76
N HIS A 5 18.45 -16.01 1.91
CA HIS A 5 17.05 -16.18 1.47
C HIS A 5 16.09 -15.36 2.33
N GLU A 6 16.31 -15.32 3.64
CA GLU A 6 15.52 -14.51 4.56
C GLU A 6 15.69 -13.00 4.26
N LEU A 7 16.93 -12.56 4.01
CA LEU A 7 17.21 -11.19 3.64
C LEU A 7 16.56 -10.78 2.32
N LEU A 8 16.55 -11.67 1.32
CA LEU A 8 15.87 -11.43 0.04
C LEU A 8 14.35 -11.31 0.19
N LEU A 9 13.72 -12.16 0.98
CA LEU A 9 12.28 -12.08 1.26
C LEU A 9 11.94 -10.77 1.97
N ARG A 10 12.70 -10.42 3.01
CA ARG A 10 12.50 -9.18 3.77
C ARG A 10 12.67 -7.93 2.90
N SER A 11 13.72 -7.86 2.09
CA SER A 11 13.89 -6.75 1.15
C SER A 11 12.78 -6.69 0.12
N GLY A 12 12.30 -7.83 -0.38
CA GLY A 12 11.15 -7.93 -1.28
C GLY A 12 9.87 -7.38 -0.66
N THR A 13 9.59 -7.72 0.59
CA THR A 13 8.43 -7.22 1.35
C THR A 13 8.43 -5.69 1.43
N TRP A 14 9.58 -5.09 1.79
CA TRP A 14 9.74 -3.64 1.85
C TRP A 14 9.62 -2.97 0.48
N CYS A 15 10.20 -3.57 -0.56
CA CYS A 15 10.09 -3.06 -1.92
C CYS A 15 8.64 -3.03 -2.41
N VAL A 16 7.88 -4.12 -2.19
CA VAL A 16 6.47 -4.19 -2.60
C VAL A 16 5.64 -3.13 -1.89
N ALA A 17 5.81 -2.97 -0.57
CA ALA A 17 5.13 -1.95 0.21
C ALA A 17 5.44 -0.53 -0.29
N ALA A 18 6.72 -0.21 -0.51
CA ALA A 18 7.16 1.11 -0.96
C ALA A 18 6.68 1.44 -2.38
N ILE A 19 6.74 0.48 -3.30
CA ILE A 19 6.25 0.64 -4.68
C ILE A 19 4.74 0.84 -4.70
N ALA A 20 3.99 0.02 -3.95
CA ALA A 20 2.54 0.15 -3.87
C ALA A 20 2.12 1.51 -3.29
N ALA A 21 2.78 1.95 -2.21
CA ALA A 21 2.55 3.25 -1.61
C ALA A 21 2.89 4.40 -2.57
N TYR A 22 4.05 4.34 -3.23
CA TYR A 22 4.45 5.35 -4.21
C TYR A 22 3.44 5.50 -5.34
N VAL A 23 3.02 4.37 -5.93
CA VAL A 23 2.05 4.35 -7.04
C VAL A 23 0.70 4.89 -6.57
N ALA A 24 0.23 4.48 -5.40
CA ALA A 24 -1.04 4.95 -4.86
C ALA A 24 -1.04 6.46 -4.62
N LEU A 25 0.02 7.00 -4.01
CA LEU A 25 0.18 8.44 -3.81
C LEU A 25 0.30 9.20 -5.13
N ASP A 26 1.04 8.66 -6.11
CA ASP A 26 1.18 9.28 -7.43
C ASP A 26 -0.17 9.39 -8.15
N LEU A 27 -0.92 8.32 -8.21
CA LEU A 27 -2.20 8.28 -8.90
C LEU A 27 -3.24 9.14 -8.20
N THR A 28 -3.30 9.10 -6.87
CA THR A 28 -4.21 9.94 -6.10
C THR A 28 -3.90 11.42 -6.26
N GLY A 29 -2.63 11.79 -6.24
CA GLY A 29 -2.23 13.17 -6.48
C GLY A 29 -2.64 13.69 -7.86
N ARG A 30 -2.62 12.86 -8.89
CA ARG A 30 -3.12 13.24 -10.22
C ARG A 30 -4.61 13.56 -10.19
N THR A 31 -5.40 12.89 -9.35
CA THR A 31 -6.84 13.19 -9.22
C THR A 31 -7.09 14.60 -8.68
N VAL A 32 -6.22 15.07 -7.79
CA VAL A 32 -6.30 16.42 -7.21
C VAL A 32 -5.91 17.48 -8.24
N MET A 33 -4.85 17.22 -9.05
CA MET A 33 -4.34 18.18 -10.03
C MET A 33 -5.28 18.44 -11.22
N PHE A 34 -5.93 17.40 -11.74
CA PHE A 34 -6.62 17.49 -13.04
C PHE A 34 -8.09 17.84 -12.94
N GLY A 35 -8.69 17.98 -11.78
CA GLY A 35 -10.08 18.39 -11.52
C GLY A 35 -11.09 17.92 -12.59
N GLY A 36 -12.27 17.40 -12.20
CA GLY A 36 -13.31 17.01 -13.16
C GLY A 36 -13.64 15.52 -13.20
N GLY A 37 -14.57 15.11 -14.05
CA GLY A 37 -15.16 13.75 -14.09
C GLY A 37 -14.22 12.57 -14.36
N HIS A 38 -12.98 12.82 -14.78
CA HIS A 38 -11.94 11.80 -15.04
C HIS A 38 -11.14 11.37 -13.80
N GLN A 39 -11.47 11.90 -12.61
CA GLN A 39 -10.72 11.67 -11.37
C GLN A 39 -10.92 10.27 -10.78
N ARG A 40 -12.13 9.72 -10.89
CA ARG A 40 -12.54 8.48 -10.21
C ARG A 40 -11.69 7.25 -10.55
N PRO A 41 -11.32 7.00 -11.81
CA PRO A 41 -10.54 5.80 -12.15
C PRO A 41 -9.14 5.79 -11.52
N TRP A 42 -8.44 6.93 -11.44
CA TRP A 42 -7.10 6.99 -10.87
C TRP A 42 -7.08 6.73 -9.37
N LEU A 43 -8.08 7.26 -8.65
CA LEU A 43 -8.24 7.01 -7.22
C LEU A 43 -8.47 5.51 -6.95
N SER A 44 -9.36 4.87 -7.73
CA SER A 44 -9.65 3.44 -7.58
C SER A 44 -8.45 2.57 -7.92
N VAL A 45 -7.69 2.91 -8.96
CA VAL A 45 -6.45 2.18 -9.33
C VAL A 45 -5.36 2.38 -8.27
N GLY A 46 -5.22 3.59 -7.72
CA GLY A 46 -4.31 3.87 -6.60
C GLY A 46 -4.69 3.08 -5.34
N ALA A 47 -5.98 3.02 -5.01
CA ALA A 47 -6.49 2.23 -3.89
C ALA A 47 -6.27 0.73 -4.08
N LEU A 48 -6.45 0.23 -5.30
CA LEU A 48 -6.14 -1.17 -5.64
C LEU A 48 -4.66 -1.48 -5.44
N ALA A 49 -3.76 -0.62 -5.92
CA ALA A 49 -2.33 -0.80 -5.73
C ALA A 49 -1.94 -0.80 -4.24
N MET A 50 -2.45 0.16 -3.46
CA MET A 50 -2.21 0.25 -2.02
C MET A 50 -2.74 -0.98 -1.28
N GLY A 51 -4.00 -1.37 -1.52
CA GLY A 51 -4.63 -2.52 -0.88
C GLY A 51 -3.92 -3.84 -1.23
N CYS A 52 -3.50 -4.02 -2.48
CA CYS A 52 -2.66 -5.14 -2.89
C CYS A 52 -1.31 -5.14 -2.15
N GLY A 53 -0.67 -3.98 -1.99
CA GLY A 53 0.58 -3.84 -1.24
C GLY A 53 0.43 -4.21 0.23
N ILE A 54 -0.60 -3.69 0.91
CA ILE A 54 -0.90 -3.99 2.31
C ILE A 54 -1.10 -5.50 2.49
N TRP A 55 -1.90 -6.11 1.63
CA TRP A 55 -2.20 -7.53 1.73
C TRP A 55 -1.02 -8.44 1.35
N ALA A 56 -0.21 -8.05 0.34
CA ALA A 56 0.97 -8.81 -0.07
C ALA A 56 2.02 -8.92 1.05
N VAL A 57 2.24 -7.85 1.83
CA VAL A 57 3.16 -7.84 2.97
C VAL A 57 2.80 -8.91 3.99
N GLN A 58 1.51 -9.18 4.21
CA GLN A 58 1.07 -10.24 5.10
C GLN A 58 1.63 -11.62 4.70
N PHE A 59 1.59 -11.94 3.40
CA PHE A 59 2.08 -13.25 2.91
C PHE A 59 3.59 -13.32 2.81
N PHE A 60 4.24 -12.28 2.32
CA PHE A 60 5.70 -12.22 2.25
C PHE A 60 6.32 -12.30 3.65
N GLY A 61 5.82 -11.48 4.60
CA GLY A 61 6.32 -11.44 5.95
C GLY A 61 6.07 -12.74 6.73
N MET A 62 4.93 -13.41 6.52
CA MET A 62 4.68 -14.73 7.12
C MET A 62 5.57 -15.83 6.53
N LYS A 63 6.02 -15.72 5.28
CA LYS A 63 6.99 -16.65 4.68
C LYS A 63 8.41 -16.47 5.19
N GLU A 64 8.78 -15.28 5.64
CA GLU A 64 10.07 -15.02 6.28
C GLU A 64 10.18 -15.75 7.63
N LEU A 65 9.04 -15.91 8.31
CA LEU A 65 8.99 -16.60 9.58
C LEU A 65 9.14 -18.11 9.35
N SER A 66 10.26 -18.66 9.72
CA SER A 66 10.49 -20.11 9.75
C SER A 66 9.72 -20.74 10.91
N LEU A 67 8.40 -20.56 10.93
CA LEU A 67 7.56 -21.17 11.96
C LEU A 67 7.57 -22.68 11.79
N PRO A 68 7.67 -23.46 12.88
CA PRO A 68 7.59 -24.92 12.83
C PRO A 68 6.16 -25.42 12.60
N LEU A 69 5.32 -24.61 11.91
CA LEU A 69 3.90 -24.82 11.69
C LEU A 69 3.62 -24.80 10.20
N THR A 70 2.80 -25.74 9.71
CA THR A 70 2.23 -25.67 8.37
C THR A 70 1.06 -24.67 8.39
N LEU A 71 1.32 -23.45 7.95
CA LEU A 71 0.26 -22.44 7.87
C LEU A 71 -0.76 -22.81 6.79
N ARG A 72 -2.02 -22.79 7.20
CA ARG A 72 -3.18 -22.99 6.31
C ARG A 72 -4.08 -21.76 6.42
N TYR A 73 -4.64 -21.33 5.30
CA TYR A 73 -5.43 -20.11 5.20
C TYR A 73 -6.86 -20.42 4.76
N ASP A 74 -7.83 -19.79 5.41
CA ASP A 74 -9.19 -19.73 4.91
C ASP A 74 -9.25 -18.75 3.71
N LEU A 75 -9.65 -19.28 2.56
CA LEU A 75 -9.67 -18.50 1.32
C LEU A 75 -10.69 -17.35 1.38
N LEU A 76 -11.88 -17.60 1.94
CA LEU A 76 -12.94 -16.60 2.02
C LEU A 76 -12.51 -15.42 2.90
N LEU A 77 -11.99 -15.71 4.10
CA LEU A 77 -11.52 -14.67 5.01
C LEU A 77 -10.33 -13.89 4.41
N ASN A 78 -9.43 -14.56 3.71
CA ASN A 78 -8.32 -13.88 3.03
C ASN A 78 -8.81 -12.96 1.90
N LEU A 79 -9.79 -13.36 1.11
CA LEU A 79 -10.41 -12.52 0.09
C LEU A 79 -11.15 -11.32 0.71
N LEU A 80 -11.81 -11.52 1.85
CA LEU A 80 -12.43 -10.44 2.61
C LEU A 80 -11.37 -9.47 3.14
N CYS A 81 -10.24 -9.95 3.65
CA CYS A 81 -9.11 -9.11 4.08
C CYS A 81 -8.54 -8.30 2.91
N TRP A 82 -8.35 -8.93 1.74
CA TRP A 82 -7.89 -8.23 0.53
C TRP A 82 -8.89 -7.15 0.10
N THR A 83 -10.18 -7.49 0.01
CA THR A 83 -11.23 -6.53 -0.35
C THR A 83 -11.28 -5.39 0.67
N GLY A 84 -11.18 -5.70 1.96
CA GLY A 84 -11.10 -4.72 3.04
C GLY A 84 -9.90 -3.79 2.90
N ALA A 85 -8.72 -4.33 2.55
CA ALA A 85 -7.53 -3.54 2.30
C ALA A 85 -7.73 -2.53 1.17
N VAL A 86 -8.37 -2.94 0.06
CA VAL A 86 -8.68 -2.06 -1.08
C VAL A 86 -9.70 -0.99 -0.69
N LEU A 87 -10.78 -1.36 0.00
CA LEU A 87 -11.82 -0.43 0.42
C LEU A 87 -11.32 0.61 1.43
N VAL A 88 -10.54 0.19 2.41
CA VAL A 88 -9.92 1.12 3.38
C VAL A 88 -8.94 2.04 2.70
N SER A 89 -8.12 1.53 1.79
CA SER A 89 -7.22 2.36 0.98
C SER A 89 -7.99 3.37 0.14
N LEU A 90 -9.09 2.96 -0.48
CA LEU A 90 -9.95 3.87 -1.25
C LEU A 90 -10.54 4.97 -0.37
N LEU A 91 -11.05 4.62 0.81
CA LEU A 91 -11.62 5.58 1.75
C LEU A 91 -10.55 6.56 2.25
N ALA A 92 -9.38 6.07 2.65
CA ALA A 92 -8.29 6.91 3.12
C ALA A 92 -7.80 7.90 2.05
N LEU A 93 -7.57 7.42 0.83
CA LEU A 93 -7.14 8.24 -0.30
C LEU A 93 -8.24 9.20 -0.76
N TYR A 94 -9.51 8.81 -0.66
CA TYR A 94 -10.65 9.68 -0.91
C TYR A 94 -10.72 10.83 0.10
N ILE A 95 -10.60 10.54 1.40
CA ILE A 95 -10.62 11.55 2.46
C ILE A 95 -9.52 12.60 2.22
N VAL A 96 -8.28 12.14 2.00
CA VAL A 96 -7.16 13.05 1.83
C VAL A 96 -7.25 13.86 0.53
N SER A 97 -7.90 13.32 -0.52
CA SER A 97 -8.08 14.02 -1.79
C SER A 97 -9.22 15.04 -1.81
N ARG A 98 -10.13 15.02 -0.81
CA ARG A 98 -11.34 15.86 -0.79
C ARG A 98 -11.34 16.94 0.27
N ILE A 99 -10.55 16.77 1.34
CA ILE A 99 -10.53 17.76 2.43
C ILE A 99 -9.44 18.79 2.12
N ASP A 100 -9.88 20.01 1.75
CA ASP A 100 -9.01 21.14 1.37
C ASP A 100 -8.11 21.65 2.53
N SER A 101 -8.42 21.28 3.76
CA SER A 101 -7.61 21.63 4.94
C SER A 101 -6.45 20.65 5.15
N GLY A 102 -5.45 20.68 4.30
CA GLY A 102 -4.22 19.87 4.26
C GLY A 102 -3.91 18.93 5.44
N SER A 103 -3.80 19.47 6.65
CA SER A 103 -3.51 18.70 7.87
C SER A 103 -4.67 17.81 8.35
N LEU A 104 -5.91 18.26 8.27
CA LEU A 104 -7.10 17.48 8.68
C LEU A 104 -7.37 16.31 7.72
N GLY A 105 -7.21 16.54 6.41
CA GLY A 105 -7.33 15.47 5.41
C GLY A 105 -6.29 14.39 5.61
N ALA A 106 -5.03 14.78 5.85
CA ALA A 106 -3.95 13.86 6.12
C ALA A 106 -4.15 13.09 7.44
N ALA A 107 -4.59 13.76 8.51
CA ALA A 107 -4.88 13.13 9.78
C ALA A 107 -6.03 12.11 9.66
N GLY A 108 -7.17 12.52 9.08
CA GLY A 108 -8.33 11.65 8.90
C GLY A 108 -8.04 10.47 7.99
N GLY A 109 -7.43 10.72 6.82
CA GLY A 109 -7.01 9.67 5.90
C GLY A 109 -5.97 8.74 6.49
N GLY A 110 -5.00 9.29 7.25
CA GLY A 110 -3.96 8.52 7.92
C GLY A 110 -4.49 7.63 9.04
N VAL A 111 -5.44 8.12 9.85
CA VAL A 111 -6.11 7.30 10.86
C VAL A 111 -6.87 6.14 10.21
N VAL A 112 -7.63 6.42 9.14
CA VAL A 112 -8.37 5.38 8.40
C VAL A 112 -7.41 4.36 7.78
N LEU A 113 -6.32 4.81 7.15
CA LEU A 113 -5.33 3.92 6.56
C LEU A 113 -4.64 3.06 7.62
N GLY A 114 -4.17 3.65 8.71
CA GLY A 114 -3.49 2.94 9.79
C GLY A 114 -4.41 1.93 10.49
N ALA A 115 -5.65 2.32 10.80
CA ALA A 115 -6.65 1.39 11.34
C ALA A 115 -6.91 0.24 10.37
N GLY A 116 -6.99 0.51 9.06
CA GLY A 116 -7.16 -0.50 8.03
C GLY A 116 -5.99 -1.45 7.92
N ILE A 117 -4.76 -0.96 8.00
CA ILE A 117 -3.55 -1.81 8.02
C ILE A 117 -3.63 -2.79 9.18
N CYS A 118 -3.96 -2.31 10.40
CA CYS A 118 -4.16 -3.17 11.57
C CYS A 118 -5.26 -4.20 11.35
N LEU A 119 -6.41 -3.77 10.86
CA LEU A 119 -7.57 -4.63 10.63
C LEU A 119 -7.26 -5.75 9.64
N VAL A 120 -6.56 -5.44 8.57
CA VAL A 120 -6.10 -6.43 7.57
C VAL A 120 -5.10 -7.38 8.19
N HIS A 121 -4.08 -6.87 8.92
CA HIS A 121 -3.07 -7.70 9.55
C HIS A 121 -3.69 -8.71 10.52
N TYR A 122 -4.42 -8.22 11.51
CA TYR A 122 -5.03 -9.07 12.55
C TYR A 122 -6.15 -9.95 11.99
N GLY A 123 -6.89 -9.48 10.98
CA GLY A 123 -7.89 -10.28 10.25
C GLY A 123 -7.25 -11.44 9.50
N CYS A 124 -6.12 -11.24 8.84
CA CYS A 124 -5.36 -12.31 8.19
C CYS A 124 -4.78 -13.32 9.21
N MET A 125 -4.32 -12.83 10.38
CA MET A 125 -3.89 -13.72 11.46
C MET A 125 -5.03 -14.57 11.99
N TYR A 126 -6.23 -14.00 12.13
CA TYR A 126 -7.44 -14.73 12.50
C TYR A 126 -7.83 -15.79 11.45
N ALA A 127 -7.62 -15.48 10.15
CA ALA A 127 -7.89 -16.40 9.04
C ALA A 127 -7.02 -17.67 9.00
N LEU A 128 -6.02 -17.78 9.88
CA LEU A 128 -5.23 -19.00 10.07
C LEU A 128 -6.00 -20.10 10.82
N HIS A 129 -7.11 -19.77 11.50
CA HIS A 129 -7.95 -20.71 12.27
C HIS A 129 -7.16 -21.65 13.17
N LEU A 130 -6.18 -21.11 13.90
CA LEU A 130 -5.38 -21.90 14.82
C LEU A 130 -6.16 -22.19 16.12
N THR A 131 -6.02 -23.40 16.64
CA THR A 131 -6.59 -23.80 17.94
C THR A 131 -5.46 -24.35 18.80
N PRO A 132 -5.14 -23.77 19.98
CA PRO A 132 -5.70 -22.52 20.54
C PRO A 132 -5.46 -21.28 19.69
N GLN A 133 -6.24 -20.21 19.93
CA GLN A 133 -6.05 -18.94 19.22
C GLN A 133 -4.71 -18.27 19.56
N ILE A 134 -4.21 -17.45 18.63
CA ILE A 134 -2.99 -16.66 18.82
C ILE A 134 -3.22 -15.65 19.95
N GLY A 135 -2.40 -15.70 20.98
CA GLY A 135 -2.31 -14.65 21.99
C GLY A 135 -1.43 -13.49 21.50
N TYR A 136 -1.59 -12.31 22.09
CA TYR A 136 -0.77 -11.16 21.76
C TYR A 136 -0.20 -10.50 23.02
N ASP A 137 1.04 -10.07 22.93
CA ASP A 137 1.62 -9.18 23.92
C ASP A 137 1.00 -7.79 23.79
N SER A 138 0.49 -7.24 24.91
CA SER A 138 -0.29 -5.99 24.90
C SER A 138 0.55 -4.76 24.54
N GLU A 139 1.81 -4.73 24.92
CA GLU A 139 2.68 -3.59 24.65
C GLU A 139 3.07 -3.54 23.17
N LEU A 140 3.51 -4.66 22.62
CA LEU A 140 3.86 -4.76 21.19
C LEU A 140 2.62 -4.62 20.29
N PHE A 141 1.46 -5.14 20.73
CA PHE A 141 0.20 -4.91 20.04
C PHE A 141 -0.10 -3.41 19.92
N SER A 142 -0.05 -2.69 21.06
CA SER A 142 -0.30 -1.25 21.11
C SER A 142 0.74 -0.46 20.28
N ALA A 143 2.01 -0.88 20.33
CA ALA A 143 3.07 -0.29 19.52
C ALA A 143 2.81 -0.48 18.01
N SER A 144 2.33 -1.65 17.58
CA SER A 144 2.00 -1.90 16.17
C SER A 144 0.88 -0.97 15.67
N VAL A 145 -0.16 -0.78 16.48
CA VAL A 145 -1.27 0.14 16.17
C VAL A 145 -0.78 1.59 16.09
N PHE A 146 0.07 2.00 17.03
CA PHE A 146 0.66 3.34 17.01
C PHE A 146 1.51 3.58 15.75
N ILE A 147 2.37 2.62 15.38
CA ILE A 147 3.19 2.68 14.15
C ILE A 147 2.29 2.81 12.92
N ALA A 148 1.24 1.98 12.83
CA ALA A 148 0.31 2.01 11.70
C ALA A 148 -0.30 3.40 11.51
N VAL A 149 -0.83 3.98 12.58
CA VAL A 149 -1.54 5.27 12.52
C VAL A 149 -0.56 6.43 12.33
N ALA A 150 0.48 6.51 13.16
CA ALA A 150 1.42 7.63 13.12
C ALA A 150 2.17 7.73 11.78
N ALA A 151 2.68 6.59 11.27
CA ALA A 151 3.40 6.58 10.00
C ALA A 151 2.47 6.79 8.79
N SER A 152 1.21 6.33 8.85
CA SER A 152 0.21 6.64 7.81
C SER A 152 -0.13 8.13 7.77
N ILE A 153 -0.36 8.77 8.92
CA ILE A 153 -0.60 10.22 9.00
C ILE A 153 0.59 10.98 8.42
N ALA A 154 1.81 10.66 8.88
CA ALA A 154 3.02 11.32 8.42
C ALA A 154 3.24 11.15 6.90
N GLY A 155 3.03 9.94 6.38
CA GLY A 155 3.15 9.64 4.95
C GLY A 155 2.16 10.42 4.11
N LEU A 156 0.89 10.47 4.50
CA LEU A 156 -0.13 11.22 3.77
C LEU A 156 0.06 12.74 3.92
N ALA A 157 0.49 13.22 5.09
CA ALA A 157 0.78 14.65 5.32
C ALA A 157 1.93 15.17 4.46
N ILE A 158 2.94 14.34 4.19
CA ILE A 158 4.03 14.69 3.29
C ILE A 158 3.63 14.47 1.83
N GLY A 159 2.88 13.41 1.52
CA GLY A 159 2.59 12.99 0.16
C GLY A 159 1.63 13.88 -0.62
N PHE A 160 0.75 14.63 0.07
CA PHE A 160 -0.31 15.40 -0.59
C PHE A 160 0.00 16.88 -0.86
N PRO A 161 0.72 17.63 0.00
CA PRO A 161 1.04 19.04 -0.28
C PRO A 161 2.22 19.25 -1.26
N VAL A 162 2.79 18.18 -1.81
CA VAL A 162 4.04 18.24 -2.61
C VAL A 162 3.89 18.80 -4.03
N TRP A 163 2.66 19.01 -4.51
CA TRP A 163 2.41 19.36 -5.91
C TRP A 163 2.92 20.75 -6.31
N ASP A 164 3.10 21.65 -5.34
CA ASP A 164 3.65 23.00 -5.54
C ASP A 164 5.18 23.06 -5.39
N LEU A 165 5.84 21.93 -5.12
CA LEU A 165 7.28 21.87 -4.93
C LEU A 165 8.06 21.85 -6.24
N PRO A 166 9.30 22.37 -6.25
CA PRO A 166 10.22 22.19 -7.38
C PRO A 166 10.44 20.70 -7.71
N PRO A 167 10.73 20.32 -8.98
CA PRO A 167 10.76 18.93 -9.42
C PRO A 167 11.65 17.99 -8.59
N THR A 168 12.80 18.46 -8.12
CA THR A 168 13.72 17.67 -7.30
C THR A 168 13.15 17.41 -5.90
N GLN A 169 12.58 18.45 -5.27
CA GLN A 169 11.95 18.36 -3.95
C GLN A 169 10.66 17.54 -4.01
N PHE A 170 9.90 17.66 -5.08
CA PHE A 170 8.71 16.85 -5.36
C PHE A 170 9.01 15.36 -5.35
N VAL A 171 10.04 14.90 -6.07
CA VAL A 171 10.42 13.48 -6.11
C VAL A 171 10.90 13.01 -4.73
N ALA A 172 11.74 13.78 -4.05
CA ALA A 172 12.25 13.43 -2.73
C ALA A 172 11.13 13.32 -1.68
N ALA A 173 10.21 14.29 -1.63
CA ALA A 173 9.07 14.28 -0.71
C ALA A 173 8.13 13.09 -0.98
N LYS A 174 7.89 12.76 -2.25
CA LYS A 174 7.06 11.62 -2.63
C LYS A 174 7.69 10.28 -2.26
N LEU A 175 9.00 10.14 -2.45
CA LEU A 175 9.74 8.95 -2.01
C LEU A 175 9.71 8.81 -0.48
N LEU A 176 9.90 9.92 0.25
CA LEU A 176 9.80 9.94 1.71
C LEU A 176 8.39 9.57 2.18
N ALA A 177 7.35 10.12 1.56
CA ALA A 177 5.97 9.77 1.86
C ALA A 177 5.69 8.28 1.63
N ALA A 178 6.13 7.74 0.49
CA ALA A 178 5.98 6.32 0.18
C ALA A 178 6.74 5.43 1.18
N LEU A 179 7.92 5.84 1.60
CA LEU A 179 8.71 5.13 2.62
C LEU A 179 8.00 5.15 3.97
N LEU A 180 7.40 6.27 4.39
CA LEU A 180 6.64 6.36 5.64
C LEU A 180 5.40 5.45 5.60
N VAL A 181 4.69 5.39 4.48
CA VAL A 181 3.57 4.44 4.33
C VAL A 181 4.07 3.00 4.32
N ALA A 182 5.22 2.72 3.71
CA ALA A 182 5.83 1.39 3.78
C ALA A 182 6.24 1.03 5.22
N ILE A 183 6.72 2.00 6.02
CA ILE A 183 6.96 1.83 7.45
C ILE A 183 5.65 1.55 8.19
N ALA A 184 4.55 2.23 7.85
CA ALA A 184 3.25 1.92 8.43
C ALA A 184 2.85 0.46 8.17
N ILE A 185 3.03 -0.04 6.96
CA ILE A 185 2.62 -1.40 6.57
C ILE A 185 3.58 -2.45 7.15
N CYS A 186 4.87 -2.37 6.85
CA CYS A 186 5.88 -3.33 7.28
C CYS A 186 6.16 -3.25 8.78
N GLY A 187 6.27 -2.04 9.34
CA GLY A 187 6.49 -1.82 10.76
C GLY A 187 5.37 -2.41 11.60
N THR A 188 4.10 -2.20 11.20
CA THR A 188 2.95 -2.84 11.83
C THR A 188 3.05 -4.35 11.74
N HIS A 189 3.31 -4.90 10.55
CA HIS A 189 3.40 -6.34 10.34
C HIS A 189 4.46 -6.99 11.25
N TYR A 190 5.70 -6.50 11.21
CA TYR A 190 6.78 -7.10 11.99
C TYR A 190 6.60 -6.93 13.50
N THR A 191 6.08 -5.77 13.95
CA THR A 191 5.81 -5.54 15.37
C THR A 191 4.65 -6.40 15.85
N ALA A 192 3.59 -6.53 15.06
CA ALA A 192 2.44 -7.36 15.39
C ALA A 192 2.77 -8.87 15.37
N VAL A 193 3.65 -9.30 14.47
CA VAL A 193 4.17 -10.69 14.48
C VAL A 193 5.05 -10.93 15.70
N ALA A 194 5.88 -9.96 16.10
CA ALA A 194 6.67 -10.06 17.34
C ALA A 194 5.77 -10.09 18.59
N ALA A 195 4.58 -9.45 18.54
CA ALA A 195 3.57 -9.53 19.60
C ALA A 195 2.87 -10.89 19.66
N ALA A 196 2.85 -11.65 18.55
CA ALA A 196 2.08 -12.88 18.44
C ALA A 196 2.72 -14.04 19.23
N LYS A 197 1.94 -14.65 20.12
CA LYS A 197 2.30 -15.85 20.87
C LYS A 197 1.64 -17.04 20.20
N PHE A 198 2.38 -17.70 19.30
CA PHE A 198 1.90 -18.89 18.60
C PHE A 198 1.82 -20.08 19.55
N PRO A 199 0.72 -20.84 19.54
CA PRO A 199 0.63 -22.07 20.34
C PRO A 199 1.57 -23.15 19.78
N LEU A 200 2.18 -23.95 20.67
CA LEU A 200 3.11 -25.02 20.29
C LEU A 200 2.40 -26.24 19.70
N ASP A 201 1.21 -26.57 20.24
CA ASP A 201 0.36 -27.66 19.77
C ASP A 201 -0.82 -27.07 18.96
N VAL A 202 -0.69 -27.12 17.64
CA VAL A 202 -1.67 -26.50 16.74
C VAL A 202 -2.52 -27.55 16.05
N ALA A 203 -3.83 -27.48 16.24
CA ALA A 203 -4.82 -28.15 15.42
C ALA A 203 -5.48 -27.13 14.46
N HIS A 204 -5.67 -27.52 13.20
CA HIS A 204 -6.46 -26.73 12.26
C HIS A 204 -7.94 -27.15 12.33
N THR A 205 -8.81 -26.19 12.56
CA THR A 205 -10.22 -26.46 12.86
C THR A 205 -11.06 -26.78 11.61
N PHE A 206 -10.58 -26.49 10.40
CA PHE A 206 -11.35 -26.64 9.15
C PHE A 206 -10.60 -27.41 8.05
N ASN A 207 -11.33 -28.28 7.34
CA ASN A 207 -10.79 -29.10 6.23
C ASN A 207 -10.66 -28.36 4.89
N THR A 208 -11.24 -27.16 4.77
CA THR A 208 -11.22 -26.33 3.55
C THR A 208 -10.03 -25.38 3.45
N LEU A 209 -9.08 -25.51 4.37
CA LEU A 209 -7.90 -24.67 4.40
C LEU A 209 -6.90 -25.10 3.32
N LEU A 210 -6.48 -24.16 2.52
CA LEU A 210 -5.52 -24.40 1.44
C LEU A 210 -4.08 -24.33 1.97
N SER A 211 -3.21 -25.21 1.45
CA SER A 211 -1.79 -25.20 1.82
C SER A 211 -1.15 -23.85 1.51
N GLY A 212 -0.48 -23.26 2.50
CA GLY A 212 0.10 -21.92 2.40
C GLY A 212 1.17 -21.75 1.32
N ASN A 213 1.74 -22.85 0.80
CA ASN A 213 2.79 -22.75 -0.22
C ASN A 213 2.24 -22.41 -1.61
N THR A 214 1.21 -23.10 -2.07
CA THR A 214 0.69 -22.92 -3.44
C THR A 214 -0.11 -21.62 -3.55
N ILE A 215 -0.98 -21.36 -2.56
CA ILE A 215 -1.79 -20.14 -2.55
C ILE A 215 -0.94 -18.92 -2.30
N GLY A 216 -0.06 -18.95 -1.32
CA GLY A 216 0.85 -17.84 -1.07
C GLY A 216 1.63 -17.44 -2.31
N LEU A 217 2.11 -18.40 -3.12
CA LEU A 217 2.82 -18.12 -4.37
C LEU A 217 1.90 -17.47 -5.43
N LEU A 218 0.70 -18.02 -5.61
CA LEU A 218 -0.28 -17.48 -6.58
C LEU A 218 -0.73 -16.06 -6.18
N LEU A 219 -1.02 -15.85 -4.90
CA LEU A 219 -1.43 -14.55 -4.38
C LEU A 219 -0.33 -13.50 -4.48
N VAL A 220 0.90 -13.89 -4.14
CA VAL A 220 2.09 -13.05 -4.30
C VAL A 220 2.32 -12.69 -5.77
N ALA A 221 2.24 -13.66 -6.68
CA ALA A 221 2.37 -13.42 -8.11
C ALA A 221 1.27 -12.49 -8.63
N PHE A 222 0.03 -12.70 -8.19
CA PHE A 222 -1.11 -11.85 -8.55
C PHE A 222 -0.92 -10.40 -8.05
N THR A 223 -0.62 -10.21 -6.76
CA THR A 223 -0.46 -8.86 -6.19
C THR A 223 0.73 -8.12 -6.77
N THR A 224 1.86 -8.81 -6.94
CA THR A 224 3.04 -8.24 -7.60
C THR A 224 2.71 -7.88 -9.04
N GLY A 225 2.01 -8.74 -9.77
CA GLY A 225 1.54 -8.48 -11.13
C GLY A 225 0.64 -7.25 -11.21
N VAL A 226 -0.32 -7.11 -10.31
CA VAL A 226 -1.20 -5.92 -10.23
C VAL A 226 -0.40 -4.66 -9.96
N VAL A 227 0.48 -4.67 -8.96
CA VAL A 227 1.32 -3.50 -8.61
C VAL A 227 2.23 -3.10 -9.78
N VAL A 228 2.87 -4.06 -10.44
CA VAL A 228 3.71 -3.81 -11.63
C VAL A 228 2.88 -3.29 -12.80
N ALA A 229 1.72 -3.88 -13.08
CA ALA A 229 0.83 -3.41 -14.14
C ALA A 229 0.37 -1.96 -13.91
N VAL A 230 -0.04 -1.64 -12.68
CA VAL A 230 -0.44 -0.28 -12.30
C VAL A 230 0.74 0.70 -12.41
N LEU A 231 1.95 0.29 -11.99
CA LEU A 231 3.15 1.10 -12.15
C LEU A 231 3.45 1.39 -13.63
N LEU A 232 3.39 0.37 -14.48
CA LEU A 232 3.60 0.53 -15.93
C LEU A 232 2.55 1.46 -16.56
N LEU A 233 1.27 1.29 -16.22
CA LEU A 233 0.22 2.18 -16.67
C LEU A 233 0.44 3.62 -16.21
N SER A 234 0.84 3.82 -14.97
CA SER A 234 1.20 5.15 -14.44
C SER A 234 2.36 5.79 -15.20
N MET A 235 3.41 5.00 -15.52
CA MET A 235 4.55 5.49 -16.29
C MET A 235 4.18 5.83 -17.74
N LEU A 236 3.35 5.00 -18.39
CA LEU A 236 2.89 5.24 -19.76
C LEU A 236 2.03 6.51 -19.84
N ASP A 237 1.15 6.71 -18.86
CA ASP A 237 0.31 7.91 -18.80
C ASP A 237 1.15 9.17 -18.54
N ALA A 238 2.13 9.10 -17.63
CA ALA A 238 3.06 10.20 -17.40
C ALA A 238 3.82 10.61 -18.67
N ARG A 239 4.26 9.62 -19.48
CA ARG A 239 4.90 9.87 -20.77
C ARG A 239 3.94 10.52 -21.77
N ARG A 240 2.69 10.06 -21.85
CA ARG A 240 1.66 10.67 -22.72
C ARG A 240 1.40 12.13 -22.36
N LEU A 241 1.24 12.43 -21.08
CA LEU A 241 1.06 13.80 -20.58
C LEU A 241 2.27 14.69 -20.88
N ALA A 242 3.48 14.20 -20.72
CA ALA A 242 4.69 14.94 -21.04
C ALA A 242 4.80 15.26 -22.55
N LEU A 243 4.42 14.31 -23.41
CA LEU A 243 4.39 14.50 -24.85
C LEU A 243 3.32 15.51 -25.27
N TRP A 244 2.13 15.44 -24.66
CA TRP A 244 1.03 16.37 -24.91
C TRP A 244 1.43 17.80 -24.52
N ARG A 245 2.00 18.01 -23.31
CA ARG A 245 2.48 19.33 -22.86
C ARG A 245 3.52 19.92 -23.83
N ARG A 246 4.50 19.14 -24.26
CA ARG A 246 5.48 19.59 -25.26
C ARG A 246 4.84 19.96 -26.59
N GLY A 247 3.80 19.25 -27.00
CA GLY A 247 3.00 19.58 -28.20
C GLY A 247 2.29 20.91 -28.09
N GLU A 248 1.68 21.20 -26.94
CA GLU A 248 0.99 22.46 -26.67
C GLU A 248 1.95 23.65 -26.61
N GLU A 249 3.08 23.49 -25.90
CA GLU A 249 4.13 24.51 -25.86
C GLU A 249 4.63 24.89 -27.27
N ARG A 250 4.89 23.89 -28.11
CA ARG A 250 5.30 24.12 -29.52
C ARG A 250 4.22 24.86 -30.31
N ARG A 251 2.93 24.52 -30.11
CA ARG A 251 1.79 25.20 -30.78
C ARG A 251 1.67 26.64 -30.32
N THR A 252 1.83 26.91 -29.03
CA THR A 252 1.78 28.26 -28.45
C THR A 252 2.92 29.12 -28.97
N VAL A 253 4.15 28.62 -28.97
CA VAL A 253 5.31 29.32 -29.53
C VAL A 253 5.14 29.59 -31.03
N ALA A 254 4.59 28.65 -31.79
CA ALA A 254 4.34 28.82 -33.22
C ALA A 254 3.26 29.89 -33.49
N ARG A 255 2.20 29.99 -32.64
CA ARG A 255 1.18 31.02 -32.71
C ARG A 255 1.77 32.41 -32.41
N LEU A 256 2.56 32.52 -31.35
CA LEU A 256 3.21 33.80 -31.00
C LEU A 256 4.16 34.27 -32.09
N ARG A 257 4.96 33.40 -32.70
CA ARG A 257 5.83 33.75 -33.84
C ARG A 257 5.07 34.26 -35.08
N ARG A 258 3.90 33.67 -35.37
CA ARG A 258 3.04 34.14 -36.49
C ARG A 258 2.38 35.49 -36.19
N GLY A 259 1.98 35.73 -34.94
CA GLY A 259 1.38 37.02 -34.53
C GLY A 259 2.38 38.18 -34.47
N LEU A 260 3.68 37.88 -34.32
CA LEU A 260 4.78 38.86 -34.35
C LEU A 260 5.29 39.16 -35.78
N ALA A 261 4.91 38.35 -36.76
CA ALA A 261 5.30 38.50 -38.17
C ALA A 261 4.21 39.13 -39.05
N ALA A 262 3.04 39.38 -38.48
CA ALA A 262 1.91 40.12 -39.09
C ALA A 262 1.79 41.51 -38.48
#